data_d8cca311613ad2ace7e25815d7c088a9
#
_entry.id   d8cca311613ad2ace7e25815d7c088a9
#
_cell.length_a   1.000
_cell.length_b   1.000
_cell.length_c   1.000
_cell.angle_alpha   90.00
_cell.angle_beta   90.00
_cell.angle_gamma   90.00
#
_symmetry.space_group_name_H-M   'P 1'
#
loop_
_entity.id
_entity.type
_entity.pdbx_description
1 polymer ?
#
loop_
_entity_poly.entity_id
_entity_poly.type
_entity_poly.pdbx_seq_one_letter_code
_entity_poly.pdbx_strand_id
1 'polypeptide(L)'
;MDSFGRNARPEIRPLKMPGPGEVLAKVEAFSLCASDVKMIDMGNDYPLFKDRDFARHPAILGHELSLRVVATGADMAAAWPPGQRFGVQPDVYLNGERFCIGVNVTGGMAEYILLGKEVFTSDQGCCAFSIDDAISDAALAQTEPLACVEAAFVPHSRRQMKQGGSLLIWLAKGVKKSFALDMPLVATEITRVGTVDDFEHFVSGQPQQASQIQSELPPGIFDDILILGNPDRETLTQIVERMAVNGLLCWLPESEPESQIPADIAKIHYHNVALMGSPLRRLSAAFSQRDYRYDYLPGGTLVLSGGGGTMGRIHLQRALKSPHPPARVIVTGNTRKRLDRMQQDFAPLLLQTGKNTDVRYLAVQESANFATQIRELVGPQGASDIIICAPGIDPLSGVVDLLADDGTLVLFSGTRYGQFGPLPLGKVAWSGATITASSGSSANDQRRVLEKVRTGEALPDFNVAAIGGLLATLEGLQAVKAGRFPGKVVIYPALADLPLLALSELESWDRPLSEFVARHGWSRQAEQRLFSSWQKNKS
;
A
#
# COMPACT_ATOMS: atom_id res chain seq x y z
N MET A 1 16.28 12.01 22.55
CA MET A 1 16.21 11.27 21.27
C MET A 1 17.20 10.11 21.19
N ASP A 2 18.14 10.04 22.07
CA ASP A 2 19.22 9.03 21.99
C ASP A 2 18.76 7.59 22.27
N SER A 3 17.58 7.40 22.82
CA SER A 3 17.00 6.07 23.07
C SER A 3 16.15 5.52 21.92
N PHE A 4 15.64 6.38 21.04
CA PHE A 4 14.79 5.95 19.95
C PHE A 4 15.65 5.56 18.73
N GLY A 5 15.75 4.29 18.45
CA GLY A 5 16.47 3.73 17.31
C GLY A 5 17.93 3.34 17.52
N ARG A 6 18.69 4.00 18.37
CA ARG A 6 20.11 3.66 18.58
C ARG A 6 20.35 2.74 19.76
N ASN A 7 19.60 2.91 20.84
CA ASN A 7 19.71 2.11 22.08
C ASN A 7 18.40 1.36 22.38
N ALA A 8 17.54 1.17 21.39
CA ALA A 8 16.30 0.42 21.54
C ALA A 8 16.61 -1.01 22.00
N ARG A 9 16.28 -1.32 23.23
CA ARG A 9 16.42 -2.64 23.84
C ARG A 9 15.14 -2.99 24.57
N PRO A 10 14.80 -4.27 24.70
CA PRO A 10 13.66 -4.69 25.49
C PRO A 10 13.76 -4.19 26.93
N GLU A 11 12.64 -3.68 27.43
CA GLU A 11 12.49 -3.23 28.83
C GLU A 11 11.40 -4.07 29.49
N ILE A 12 11.63 -4.42 30.76
CA ILE A 12 10.61 -5.06 31.59
C ILE A 12 9.68 -3.98 32.14
N ARG A 13 8.38 -4.10 31.84
CA ARG A 13 7.35 -3.18 32.33
C ARG A 13 6.24 -3.93 33.06
N PRO A 14 5.59 -3.30 34.05
CA PRO A 14 4.40 -3.89 34.67
C PRO A 14 3.30 -4.13 33.63
N LEU A 15 2.72 -5.31 33.65
CA LEU A 15 1.59 -5.65 32.79
C LEU A 15 0.32 -5.01 33.34
N LYS A 16 -0.36 -4.22 32.50
CA LYS A 16 -1.66 -3.64 32.83
C LYS A 16 -2.76 -4.66 32.62
N MET A 17 -3.63 -4.84 33.61
CA MET A 17 -4.85 -5.64 33.43
C MET A 17 -5.88 -4.85 32.63
N PRO A 18 -6.70 -5.53 31.78
CA PRO A 18 -7.64 -4.85 30.91
C PRO A 18 -8.81 -4.22 31.70
N GLY A 19 -9.14 -2.97 31.35
CA GLY A 19 -10.38 -2.32 31.74
C GLY A 19 -11.61 -2.88 31.00
N PRO A 20 -12.84 -2.42 31.29
CA PRO A 20 -14.08 -3.03 30.78
C PRO A 20 -14.12 -3.26 29.26
N GLY A 21 -13.69 -2.29 28.45
CA GLY A 21 -13.67 -2.37 26.97
C GLY A 21 -12.32 -2.74 26.37
N GLU A 22 -11.41 -3.33 27.14
CA GLU A 22 -10.05 -3.65 26.70
C GLU A 22 -9.80 -5.15 26.62
N VAL A 23 -8.85 -5.54 25.78
CA VAL A 23 -8.35 -6.92 25.65
C VAL A 23 -6.84 -6.92 25.83
N LEU A 24 -6.35 -7.68 26.79
CA LEU A 24 -4.94 -8.00 26.93
C LEU A 24 -4.63 -9.23 26.08
N ALA A 25 -3.72 -9.07 25.13
CA ALA A 25 -3.30 -10.16 24.25
C ALA A 25 -1.82 -10.45 24.38
N LYS A 26 -1.46 -11.72 24.29
CA LYS A 26 -0.10 -12.17 24.06
C LYS A 26 0.23 -12.01 22.58
N VAL A 27 1.40 -11.50 22.27
CA VAL A 27 1.94 -11.45 20.91
C VAL A 27 2.59 -12.80 20.61
N GLU A 28 1.96 -13.60 19.74
CA GLU A 28 2.51 -14.90 19.35
C GLU A 28 3.62 -14.74 18.33
N ALA A 29 3.43 -13.83 17.36
CA ALA A 29 4.45 -13.42 16.42
C ALA A 29 4.18 -12.00 15.91
N PHE A 30 5.23 -11.30 15.48
CA PHE A 30 5.10 -10.10 14.67
C PHE A 30 6.11 -10.11 13.53
N SER A 31 5.77 -9.49 12.40
CA SER A 31 6.73 -9.32 11.33
C SER A 31 7.24 -7.88 11.28
N LEU A 32 8.50 -7.71 10.83
CA LEU A 32 9.15 -6.41 10.74
C LEU A 32 8.85 -5.74 9.41
N CYS A 33 8.50 -4.47 9.47
CA CYS A 33 8.15 -3.66 8.32
C CYS A 33 9.17 -2.56 8.03
N ALA A 34 9.30 -2.18 6.77
CA ALA A 34 10.09 -0.99 6.39
C ALA A 34 9.52 0.31 6.97
N SER A 35 8.22 0.36 7.26
CA SER A 35 7.58 1.50 7.94
C SER A 35 8.06 1.67 9.39
N ASP A 36 8.37 0.57 10.10
CA ASP A 36 8.97 0.65 11.45
C ASP A 36 10.34 1.34 11.39
N VAL A 37 11.17 0.97 10.40
CA VAL A 37 12.46 1.62 10.15
C VAL A 37 12.28 3.10 9.80
N LYS A 38 11.32 3.43 8.95
CA LYS A 38 11.00 4.82 8.59
C LYS A 38 10.58 5.63 9.82
N MET A 39 9.76 5.08 10.70
CA MET A 39 9.34 5.74 11.94
C MET A 39 10.51 6.00 12.88
N ILE A 40 11.45 5.04 13.00
CA ILE A 40 12.67 5.21 13.77
C ILE A 40 13.56 6.31 13.19
N ASP A 41 13.76 6.31 11.88
CA ASP A 41 14.63 7.28 11.19
C ASP A 41 14.05 8.71 11.26
N MET A 42 12.73 8.87 11.22
CA MET A 42 12.06 10.18 11.27
C MET A 42 11.87 10.70 12.71
N GLY A 43 11.69 9.82 13.70
CA GLY A 43 11.42 10.24 15.07
C GLY A 43 10.24 11.22 15.15
N ASN A 44 10.44 12.39 15.77
CA ASN A 44 9.40 13.42 15.91
C ASN A 44 8.95 14.07 14.60
N ASP A 45 9.70 13.89 13.51
CA ASP A 45 9.27 14.36 12.18
C ASP A 45 8.19 13.44 11.56
N TYR A 46 7.95 12.27 12.16
CA TYR A 46 6.85 11.43 11.73
C TYR A 46 5.51 12.04 12.18
N PRO A 47 4.54 12.27 11.28
CA PRO A 47 3.36 13.09 11.57
C PRO A 47 2.56 12.68 12.82
N LEU A 48 2.40 11.36 13.07
CA LEU A 48 1.69 10.86 14.25
C LEU A 48 2.55 10.83 15.53
N PHE A 49 3.83 11.19 15.45
CA PHE A 49 4.74 11.35 16.59
C PHE A 49 5.02 12.81 16.93
N LYS A 50 4.46 13.74 16.16
CA LYS A 50 4.68 15.17 16.37
C LYS A 50 4.47 15.55 17.83
N ASP A 51 5.43 16.28 18.37
CA ASP A 51 5.43 16.79 19.76
C ASP A 51 5.44 15.69 20.86
N ARG A 52 5.75 14.43 20.50
CA ARG A 52 5.84 13.33 21.46
C ARG A 52 7.14 13.40 22.27
N ASP A 53 7.01 13.42 23.59
CA ASP A 53 8.14 13.24 24.51
C ASP A 53 8.46 11.74 24.66
N PHE A 54 9.39 11.23 23.86
CA PHE A 54 9.78 9.82 23.90
C PHE A 54 10.45 9.38 25.21
N ALA A 55 11.00 10.31 26.01
CA ALA A 55 11.58 9.99 27.30
C ALA A 55 10.51 9.62 28.33
N ARG A 56 9.36 10.31 28.28
CA ARG A 56 8.22 10.06 29.17
C ARG A 56 7.22 9.06 28.58
N HIS A 57 7.04 9.12 27.27
CA HIS A 57 6.04 8.35 26.51
C HIS A 57 6.69 7.63 25.33
N PRO A 58 7.56 6.63 25.58
CA PRO A 58 8.20 5.89 24.50
C PRO A 58 7.17 5.19 23.62
N ALA A 59 7.48 5.08 22.34
CA ALA A 59 6.67 4.29 21.42
C ALA A 59 7.12 2.83 21.45
N ILE A 60 6.16 1.92 21.47
CA ILE A 60 6.37 0.50 21.16
C ILE A 60 5.87 0.30 19.74
N LEU A 61 6.77 -0.04 18.82
CA LEU A 61 6.45 -0.25 17.42
C LEU A 61 5.86 -1.63 17.16
N GLY A 62 5.61 -1.96 15.89
CA GLY A 62 5.10 -3.25 15.44
C GLY A 62 3.59 -3.25 15.23
N HIS A 63 3.19 -3.49 13.98
CA HIS A 63 1.80 -3.40 13.54
C HIS A 63 1.36 -4.60 12.68
N GLU A 64 2.26 -5.50 12.32
CA GLU A 64 1.97 -6.75 11.64
C GLU A 64 1.96 -7.88 12.68
N LEU A 65 0.78 -8.29 13.16
CA LEU A 65 0.64 -9.03 14.43
C LEU A 65 -0.16 -10.33 14.32
N SER A 66 0.32 -11.36 15.04
CA SER A 66 -0.48 -12.52 15.46
C SER A 66 -0.68 -12.47 16.97
N LEU A 67 -1.93 -12.46 17.41
CA LEU A 67 -2.31 -12.20 18.79
C LEU A 67 -3.13 -13.35 19.37
N ARG A 68 -3.01 -13.55 20.69
CA ARG A 68 -3.86 -14.49 21.47
C ARG A 68 -4.38 -13.79 22.72
N VAL A 69 -5.69 -13.86 22.93
CA VAL A 69 -6.34 -13.29 24.11
C VAL A 69 -5.82 -13.97 25.39
N VAL A 70 -5.38 -13.17 26.35
CA VAL A 70 -4.95 -13.61 27.69
C VAL A 70 -6.00 -13.27 28.73
N ALA A 71 -6.47 -12.03 28.72
CA ALA A 71 -7.51 -11.54 29.61
C ALA A 71 -8.36 -10.48 28.91
N THR A 72 -9.60 -10.34 29.34
CA THR A 72 -10.55 -9.36 28.79
C THR A 72 -11.26 -8.62 29.89
N GLY A 73 -11.56 -7.34 29.63
CA GLY A 73 -12.51 -6.61 30.44
C GLY A 73 -13.93 -7.17 30.36
N ALA A 74 -14.77 -6.75 31.30
CA ALA A 74 -16.12 -7.33 31.47
C ALA A 74 -16.96 -7.26 30.19
N ASP A 75 -16.86 -6.15 29.43
CA ASP A 75 -17.68 -5.91 28.23
C ASP A 75 -17.20 -6.75 27.02
N MET A 76 -15.97 -7.30 27.09
CA MET A 76 -15.33 -7.99 25.99
C MET A 76 -15.35 -9.53 26.15
N ALA A 77 -15.65 -10.05 27.33
CA ALA A 77 -15.47 -11.46 27.68
C ALA A 77 -16.26 -12.44 26.79
N ALA A 78 -17.45 -12.06 26.36
CA ALA A 78 -18.29 -12.90 25.51
C ALA A 78 -17.78 -12.97 24.05
N ALA A 79 -17.27 -11.88 23.54
CA ALA A 79 -16.79 -11.78 22.15
C ALA A 79 -15.33 -12.22 21.97
N TRP A 80 -14.51 -12.06 23.02
CA TRP A 80 -13.06 -12.27 22.99
C TRP A 80 -12.60 -13.13 24.18
N PRO A 81 -12.98 -14.41 24.23
CA PRO A 81 -12.62 -15.30 25.35
C PRO A 81 -11.10 -15.57 25.36
N PRO A 82 -10.49 -15.77 26.56
CA PRO A 82 -9.11 -16.18 26.70
C PRO A 82 -8.77 -17.41 25.84
N GLY A 83 -7.60 -17.39 25.23
CA GLY A 83 -7.12 -18.43 24.32
C GLY A 83 -7.46 -18.20 22.84
N GLN A 84 -8.39 -17.32 22.51
CA GLN A 84 -8.76 -17.02 21.13
C GLN A 84 -7.61 -16.34 20.39
N ARG A 85 -7.27 -16.85 19.19
CA ARG A 85 -6.32 -16.20 18.27
C ARG A 85 -7.03 -15.18 17.40
N PHE A 86 -6.32 -14.09 17.10
CA PHE A 86 -6.86 -13.03 16.25
C PHE A 86 -5.75 -12.20 15.59
N GLY A 87 -6.09 -11.61 14.46
CA GLY A 87 -5.33 -10.52 13.82
C GLY A 87 -6.03 -9.19 14.04
N VAL A 88 -5.35 -8.10 13.71
CA VAL A 88 -5.84 -6.74 13.92
C VAL A 88 -5.47 -5.84 12.75
N GLN A 89 -6.39 -4.95 12.38
CA GLN A 89 -6.10 -3.83 11.49
C GLN A 89 -5.36 -2.75 12.29
N PRO A 90 -4.13 -2.37 11.89
CA PRO A 90 -3.34 -1.45 12.69
C PRO A 90 -3.76 0.02 12.55
N ASP A 91 -4.32 0.42 11.42
CA ASP A 91 -4.72 1.81 11.14
C ASP A 91 -6.23 1.92 11.21
N VAL A 92 -6.74 2.55 12.27
CA VAL A 92 -8.16 2.59 12.62
C VAL A 92 -8.59 4.02 12.96
N TYR A 93 -9.90 4.29 12.89
CA TYR A 93 -10.46 5.59 13.21
C TYR A 93 -11.54 5.45 14.27
N LEU A 94 -11.54 6.35 15.25
CA LEU A 94 -12.56 6.43 16.29
C LEU A 94 -12.96 7.89 16.48
N ASN A 95 -14.24 8.22 16.24
CA ASN A 95 -14.78 9.58 16.24
C ASN A 95 -14.02 10.52 15.27
N GLY A 96 -13.60 9.98 14.12
CA GLY A 96 -12.81 10.69 13.11
C GLY A 96 -11.34 10.90 13.47
N GLU A 97 -10.88 10.51 14.66
CA GLU A 97 -9.49 10.55 15.06
C GLU A 97 -8.77 9.28 14.63
N ARG A 98 -7.55 9.42 14.09
CA ARG A 98 -6.73 8.32 13.59
C ARG A 98 -5.89 7.70 14.71
N PHE A 99 -6.05 6.39 14.90
CA PHE A 99 -5.26 5.56 15.77
C PHE A 99 -4.45 4.55 14.94
N CYS A 100 -3.18 4.42 15.25
CA CYS A 100 -2.30 3.50 14.53
C CYS A 100 -1.49 2.68 15.54
N ILE A 101 -1.70 1.36 15.53
CA ILE A 101 -0.94 0.41 16.37
C ILE A 101 0.53 0.48 15.98
N GLY A 102 1.40 0.57 16.97
CA GLY A 102 2.84 0.77 16.77
C GLY A 102 3.25 2.23 16.60
N VAL A 103 2.30 3.18 16.67
CA VAL A 103 2.57 4.61 16.55
C VAL A 103 2.01 5.38 17.75
N ASN A 104 0.76 5.82 17.69
CA ASN A 104 0.07 6.51 18.79
C ASN A 104 -0.73 5.54 19.69
N VAL A 105 -0.94 4.31 19.24
CA VAL A 105 -1.36 3.17 20.07
C VAL A 105 -0.16 2.24 20.26
N THR A 106 -0.05 1.59 21.43
CA THR A 106 1.00 0.62 21.71
C THR A 106 1.08 -0.46 20.65
N GLY A 107 2.28 -0.74 20.14
CA GLY A 107 2.52 -1.78 19.15
C GLY A 107 2.91 -3.12 19.76
N GLY A 108 3.11 -4.10 18.89
CA GLY A 108 3.36 -5.50 19.26
C GLY A 108 4.82 -5.92 19.28
N MET A 109 5.80 -5.01 19.19
CA MET A 109 7.20 -5.36 19.47
C MET A 109 7.40 -5.56 20.99
N ALA A 110 6.62 -6.48 21.56
CA ALA A 110 6.55 -6.80 22.97
C ALA A 110 5.98 -8.23 23.14
N GLU A 111 6.04 -8.77 24.37
CA GLU A 111 5.39 -10.05 24.66
C GLU A 111 3.86 -9.94 24.78
N TYR A 112 3.37 -8.77 25.22
CA TYR A 112 1.96 -8.51 25.43
C TYR A 112 1.58 -7.13 24.91
N ILE A 113 0.34 -7.00 24.45
CA ILE A 113 -0.28 -5.75 23.99
C ILE A 113 -1.66 -5.59 24.64
N LEU A 114 -1.98 -4.37 25.06
CA LEU A 114 -3.31 -3.99 25.53
C LEU A 114 -4.00 -3.18 24.42
N LEU A 115 -5.13 -3.67 23.94
CA LEU A 115 -5.93 -3.06 22.89
C LEU A 115 -7.26 -2.57 23.44
N GLY A 116 -7.69 -1.41 23.03
CA GLY A 116 -8.87 -0.72 23.53
C GLY A 116 -9.98 -0.53 22.50
N LYS A 117 -10.91 0.36 22.83
CA LYS A 117 -12.11 0.65 22.04
C LYS A 117 -11.79 1.11 20.61
N GLU A 118 -10.64 1.73 20.39
CA GLU A 118 -10.20 2.17 19.05
C GLU A 118 -10.11 1.01 18.06
N VAL A 119 -9.86 -0.22 18.56
CA VAL A 119 -9.80 -1.43 17.74
C VAL A 119 -11.15 -2.14 17.67
N PHE A 120 -11.87 -2.25 18.80
CA PHE A 120 -13.05 -3.09 18.88
C PHE A 120 -14.36 -2.39 18.54
N THR A 121 -14.40 -1.05 18.64
CA THR A 121 -15.58 -0.20 18.40
C THR A 121 -15.24 1.02 17.55
N SER A 122 -14.37 0.85 16.56
CA SER A 122 -13.94 1.92 15.65
C SER A 122 -15.09 2.43 14.77
N ASP A 123 -14.88 3.55 14.08
CA ASP A 123 -15.83 4.09 13.10
C ASP A 123 -16.12 3.10 11.95
N GLN A 124 -15.23 2.12 11.75
CA GLN A 124 -15.35 1.05 10.76
C GLN A 124 -15.88 -0.28 11.37
N GLY A 125 -16.34 -0.22 12.62
CA GLY A 125 -16.73 -1.40 13.40
C GLY A 125 -15.54 -2.11 14.05
N CYS A 126 -15.65 -3.42 14.30
CA CYS A 126 -14.57 -4.19 14.89
C CYS A 126 -13.43 -4.41 13.88
N CYS A 127 -12.27 -3.87 14.19
CA CYS A 127 -11.04 -4.00 13.40
C CYS A 127 -10.15 -5.19 13.83
N ALA A 128 -10.58 -5.98 14.79
CA ALA A 128 -10.00 -7.29 15.10
C ALA A 128 -10.81 -8.40 14.41
N PHE A 129 -10.16 -9.51 14.10
CA PHE A 129 -10.80 -10.67 13.45
C PHE A 129 -10.22 -11.96 14.00
N SER A 130 -11.11 -12.83 14.47
CA SER A 130 -10.75 -14.15 15.01
C SER A 130 -10.29 -15.10 13.90
N ILE A 131 -9.39 -16.01 14.26
CA ILE A 131 -8.83 -16.99 13.34
C ILE A 131 -8.72 -18.35 14.03
N ASP A 132 -8.83 -19.41 13.25
CA ASP A 132 -8.58 -20.78 13.70
C ASP A 132 -7.07 -21.07 13.86
N ASP A 133 -6.75 -22.20 14.48
CA ASP A 133 -5.37 -22.61 14.75
C ASP A 133 -4.63 -23.25 13.55
N ALA A 134 -5.26 -23.36 12.38
CA ALA A 134 -4.66 -23.99 11.21
C ALA A 134 -3.58 -23.12 10.55
N ILE A 135 -3.74 -21.78 10.63
CA ILE A 135 -2.82 -20.81 10.04
C ILE A 135 -1.65 -20.57 11.01
N SER A 136 -0.42 -20.48 10.49
CA SER A 136 0.77 -20.15 11.27
C SER A 136 0.68 -18.76 11.89
N ASP A 137 1.44 -18.50 12.95
CA ASP A 137 1.52 -17.15 13.53
C ASP A 137 2.25 -16.18 12.60
N ALA A 138 3.24 -16.68 11.86
CA ALA A 138 3.91 -15.92 10.81
C ALA A 138 2.94 -15.50 9.69
N ALA A 139 2.06 -16.41 9.25
CA ALA A 139 1.07 -16.12 8.21
C ALA A 139 0.04 -15.08 8.69
N LEU A 140 -0.44 -15.21 9.93
CA LEU A 140 -1.38 -14.26 10.51
C LEU A 140 -0.77 -12.86 10.64
N ALA A 141 0.46 -12.75 11.11
CA ALA A 141 1.17 -11.47 11.17
C ALA A 141 1.34 -10.84 9.79
N GLN A 142 1.51 -11.64 8.74
CA GLN A 142 1.67 -11.15 7.37
C GLN A 142 0.35 -10.89 6.63
N THR A 143 -0.81 -11.10 7.26
CA THR A 143 -2.09 -10.70 6.62
C THR A 143 -2.14 -9.21 6.36
N GLU A 144 -1.50 -8.39 7.20
CA GLU A 144 -1.45 -6.93 7.03
C GLU A 144 -0.73 -6.52 5.73
N PRO A 145 0.54 -6.86 5.47
CA PRO A 145 1.22 -6.46 4.24
C PRO A 145 0.59 -7.08 2.98
N LEU A 146 0.00 -8.28 3.07
CA LEU A 146 -0.76 -8.86 1.96
C LEU A 146 -2.05 -8.07 1.71
N ALA A 147 -2.72 -7.61 2.76
CA ALA A 147 -3.91 -6.77 2.65
C ALA A 147 -3.60 -5.40 2.02
N CYS A 148 -2.43 -4.81 2.29
CA CYS A 148 -1.98 -3.61 1.58
C CYS A 148 -1.87 -3.86 0.06
N VAL A 149 -1.38 -5.04 -0.35
CA VAL A 149 -1.32 -5.43 -1.77
C VAL A 149 -2.71 -5.61 -2.36
N GLU A 150 -3.66 -6.23 -1.65
CA GLU A 150 -5.04 -6.35 -2.12
C GLU A 150 -5.75 -5.00 -2.19
N ALA A 151 -5.54 -4.12 -1.20
CA ALA A 151 -6.10 -2.77 -1.16
C ALA A 151 -5.65 -1.91 -2.35
N ALA A 152 -4.47 -2.13 -2.89
CA ALA A 152 -3.96 -1.38 -4.03
C ALA A 152 -4.82 -1.51 -5.30
N PHE A 153 -5.63 -2.56 -5.39
CA PHE A 153 -6.57 -2.80 -6.50
C PHE A 153 -8.00 -2.37 -6.19
N VAL A 154 -8.28 -1.89 -4.98
CA VAL A 154 -9.60 -1.40 -4.59
C VAL A 154 -9.60 0.13 -4.68
N PRO A 155 -10.52 0.75 -5.43
CA PRO A 155 -10.61 2.20 -5.45
C PRO A 155 -11.06 2.73 -4.09
N HIS A 156 -10.21 3.52 -3.47
CA HIS A 156 -10.49 4.20 -2.20
C HIS A 156 -10.98 5.63 -2.42
N SER A 157 -10.70 6.21 -3.58
CA SER A 157 -11.06 7.57 -3.93
C SER A 157 -12.54 7.72 -4.29
N ARG A 158 -13.05 8.95 -4.14
CA ARG A 158 -14.43 9.30 -4.51
C ARG A 158 -14.65 9.08 -6.01
N ARG A 159 -15.87 8.68 -6.36
CA ARG A 159 -16.34 8.57 -7.76
C ARG A 159 -17.39 9.60 -8.11
N GLN A 160 -17.74 10.48 -7.19
CA GLN A 160 -18.73 11.53 -7.34
C GLN A 160 -18.18 12.84 -6.78
N MET A 161 -18.64 13.94 -7.29
CA MET A 161 -18.34 15.26 -6.73
C MET A 161 -18.76 15.32 -5.26
N LYS A 162 -18.07 16.12 -4.49
CA LYS A 162 -18.35 16.31 -3.07
C LYS A 162 -19.59 17.18 -2.91
N GLN A 163 -20.62 16.63 -2.29
CA GLN A 163 -21.83 17.38 -1.94
C GLN A 163 -21.46 18.55 -1.02
N GLY A 164 -21.82 19.76 -1.44
CA GLY A 164 -21.53 20.97 -0.67
C GLY A 164 -20.06 21.39 -0.62
N GLY A 165 -19.20 20.78 -1.44
CA GLY A 165 -17.78 21.09 -1.50
C GLY A 165 -17.43 22.33 -2.31
N SER A 166 -16.12 22.59 -2.47
CA SER A 166 -15.55 23.62 -3.34
C SER A 166 -15.18 23.05 -4.70
N LEU A 167 -15.58 23.72 -5.78
CA LEU A 167 -15.35 23.31 -7.16
C LEU A 167 -14.57 24.38 -7.94
N LEU A 168 -13.46 23.99 -8.54
CA LEU A 168 -12.77 24.80 -9.56
C LEU A 168 -13.17 24.31 -10.95
N ILE A 169 -13.67 25.21 -11.81
CA ILE A 169 -13.85 24.96 -13.25
C ILE A 169 -12.84 25.81 -13.99
N TRP A 170 -11.83 25.17 -14.57
CA TRP A 170 -10.80 25.84 -15.37
C TRP A 170 -11.06 25.58 -16.84
N LEU A 171 -11.18 26.66 -17.64
CA LEU A 171 -11.36 26.61 -19.10
C LEU A 171 -10.13 27.15 -19.79
N ALA A 172 -9.56 26.36 -20.73
CA ALA A 172 -8.43 26.78 -21.54
C ALA A 172 -8.79 27.99 -22.42
N LYS A 173 -7.82 28.89 -22.60
CA LYS A 173 -8.00 30.04 -23.49
C LYS A 173 -8.02 29.58 -24.95
N GLY A 174 -8.94 30.15 -25.73
CA GLY A 174 -9.03 29.93 -27.17
C GLY A 174 -9.45 28.52 -27.59
N VAL A 175 -10.21 27.82 -26.76
CA VAL A 175 -10.87 26.56 -27.12
C VAL A 175 -11.75 26.74 -28.36
N LYS A 176 -11.88 25.70 -29.17
CA LYS A 176 -12.65 25.71 -30.42
C LYS A 176 -13.79 24.69 -30.40
N LYS A 177 -13.87 23.85 -29.37
CA LYS A 177 -14.87 22.80 -29.24
C LYS A 177 -15.67 22.98 -27.95
N SER A 178 -16.93 22.60 -27.99
CA SER A 178 -17.84 22.76 -26.86
C SER A 178 -17.69 21.63 -25.84
N PHE A 179 -17.96 21.99 -24.58
CA PHE A 179 -18.00 21.12 -23.41
C PHE A 179 -19.39 21.11 -22.80
N ALA A 180 -19.86 19.96 -22.36
CA ALA A 180 -21.16 19.82 -21.71
C ALA A 180 -20.99 19.43 -20.24
N LEU A 181 -21.44 20.31 -19.34
CA LEU A 181 -21.61 20.01 -17.92
C LEU A 181 -23.01 19.41 -17.70
N ASP A 182 -23.23 18.22 -18.24
CA ASP A 182 -24.52 17.52 -18.35
C ASP A 182 -24.87 16.65 -17.11
N MET A 183 -24.29 17.01 -15.96
CA MET A 183 -24.58 16.44 -14.64
C MET A 183 -24.80 17.55 -13.62
N PRO A 184 -25.55 17.29 -12.52
CA PRO A 184 -25.67 18.25 -11.45
C PRO A 184 -24.31 18.58 -10.82
N LEU A 185 -23.98 19.86 -10.71
CA LEU A 185 -22.84 20.34 -9.96
C LEU A 185 -23.30 20.57 -8.51
N VAL A 186 -22.88 19.67 -7.62
CA VAL A 186 -23.36 19.61 -6.23
C VAL A 186 -22.52 20.43 -5.24
N ALA A 187 -21.52 21.16 -5.73
CA ALA A 187 -20.70 22.07 -4.93
C ALA A 187 -21.49 23.32 -4.52
N THR A 188 -21.20 23.89 -3.34
CA THR A 188 -21.75 25.15 -2.86
C THR A 188 -20.88 26.34 -3.20
N GLU A 189 -19.58 26.12 -3.34
CA GLU A 189 -18.60 27.14 -3.72
C GLU A 189 -18.02 26.78 -5.09
N ILE A 190 -18.32 27.61 -6.11
CA ILE A 190 -17.87 27.36 -7.47
C ILE A 190 -17.01 28.53 -7.94
N THR A 191 -15.77 28.26 -8.26
CA THR A 191 -14.82 29.20 -8.87
C THR A 191 -14.63 28.85 -10.33
N ARG A 192 -14.77 29.83 -11.22
CA ARG A 192 -14.52 29.68 -12.68
C ARG A 192 -13.28 30.48 -13.07
N VAL A 193 -12.41 29.85 -13.86
CA VAL A 193 -11.20 30.49 -14.38
C VAL A 193 -11.17 30.38 -15.92
N GLY A 194 -11.07 31.51 -16.60
CA GLY A 194 -11.09 31.63 -18.07
C GLY A 194 -11.61 32.99 -18.51
N THR A 195 -12.17 33.08 -19.71
CA THR A 195 -12.83 34.29 -20.22
C THR A 195 -14.36 34.12 -20.20
N VAL A 196 -15.10 35.22 -20.04
CA VAL A 196 -16.57 35.21 -20.07
C VAL A 196 -17.05 34.67 -21.42
N ASP A 197 -16.49 35.19 -22.51
CA ASP A 197 -16.85 34.85 -23.88
C ASP A 197 -16.65 33.36 -24.18
N ASP A 198 -15.52 32.77 -23.73
CA ASP A 198 -15.25 31.35 -23.91
C ASP A 198 -16.24 30.50 -23.11
N PHE A 199 -16.57 30.87 -21.88
CA PHE A 199 -17.57 30.16 -21.07
C PHE A 199 -18.96 30.22 -21.69
N GLU A 200 -19.39 31.36 -22.19
CA GLU A 200 -20.71 31.55 -22.81
C GLU A 200 -20.81 30.76 -24.13
N HIS A 201 -19.73 30.74 -24.93
CA HIS A 201 -19.71 30.13 -26.25
C HIS A 201 -19.52 28.60 -26.22
N PHE A 202 -18.64 28.13 -25.33
CA PHE A 202 -18.15 26.75 -25.39
C PHE A 202 -18.59 25.85 -24.22
N VAL A 203 -19.22 26.38 -23.16
CA VAL A 203 -19.61 25.57 -22.00
C VAL A 203 -21.12 25.59 -21.81
N SER A 204 -21.80 24.47 -22.03
CA SER A 204 -23.20 24.27 -21.71
C SER A 204 -23.41 23.65 -20.33
N GLY A 205 -24.57 23.91 -19.71
CA GLY A 205 -24.92 23.38 -18.37
C GLY A 205 -24.21 24.07 -17.23
N GLN A 206 -23.85 25.35 -17.41
CA GLN A 206 -23.18 26.14 -16.36
C GLN A 206 -24.07 26.34 -15.14
N PRO A 207 -23.49 26.36 -13.93
CA PRO A 207 -24.23 26.61 -12.70
C PRO A 207 -24.78 28.05 -12.67
N GLN A 208 -26.05 28.22 -12.33
CA GLN A 208 -26.69 29.54 -12.23
C GLN A 208 -26.13 30.41 -11.10
N GLN A 209 -25.55 29.80 -10.06
CA GLN A 209 -24.98 30.46 -8.87
C GLN A 209 -23.47 30.54 -8.89
N ALA A 210 -22.83 30.40 -10.05
CA ALA A 210 -21.37 30.45 -10.13
C ALA A 210 -20.85 31.86 -9.80
N SER A 211 -19.74 31.91 -9.06
CA SER A 211 -18.96 33.11 -8.81
C SER A 211 -18.52 33.81 -10.09
N GLN A 212 -18.01 35.02 -9.98
CA GLN A 212 -17.40 35.74 -11.10
C GLN A 212 -16.30 34.87 -11.77
N ILE A 213 -16.20 34.99 -13.09
CA ILE A 213 -15.14 34.35 -13.86
C ILE A 213 -13.86 35.15 -13.60
N GLN A 214 -12.80 34.45 -13.22
CA GLN A 214 -11.47 35.01 -12.96
C GLN A 214 -10.55 34.72 -14.13
N SER A 215 -9.60 35.62 -14.39
CA SER A 215 -8.59 35.44 -15.46
C SER A 215 -7.39 34.59 -15.05
N GLU A 216 -7.18 34.42 -13.75
CA GLU A 216 -6.03 33.74 -13.17
C GLU A 216 -6.47 32.67 -12.18
N LEU A 217 -5.62 31.65 -12.02
CA LEU A 217 -5.84 30.58 -11.06
C LEU A 217 -5.71 31.13 -9.63
N PRO A 218 -6.80 31.11 -8.83
CA PRO A 218 -6.80 31.67 -7.49
C PRO A 218 -5.93 30.82 -6.54
N PRO A 219 -5.46 31.41 -5.44
CA PRO A 219 -4.91 30.64 -4.34
C PRO A 219 -6.01 29.80 -3.72
N GLY A 220 -5.64 28.67 -3.10
CA GLY A 220 -6.58 27.80 -2.40
C GLY A 220 -6.53 26.36 -2.87
N ILE A 221 -7.31 25.54 -2.16
CA ILE A 221 -7.42 24.10 -2.36
C ILE A 221 -8.88 23.78 -2.64
N PHE A 222 -9.13 22.90 -3.60
CA PHE A 222 -10.48 22.57 -4.06
C PHE A 222 -10.79 21.08 -3.84
N ASP A 223 -12.01 20.80 -3.42
CA ASP A 223 -12.49 19.42 -3.28
C ASP A 223 -12.65 18.75 -4.65
N ASP A 224 -13.14 19.50 -5.64
CA ASP A 224 -13.35 19.05 -7.00
C ASP A 224 -12.72 20.02 -8.00
N ILE A 225 -12.10 19.51 -9.05
CA ILE A 225 -11.51 20.29 -10.12
C ILE A 225 -11.99 19.74 -11.47
N LEU A 226 -12.57 20.62 -12.30
CA LEU A 226 -12.91 20.34 -13.70
C LEU A 226 -11.95 21.12 -14.61
N ILE A 227 -11.26 20.43 -15.49
CA ILE A 227 -10.39 21.03 -16.52
C ILE A 227 -11.08 20.84 -17.87
N LEU A 228 -11.35 21.95 -18.55
CA LEU A 228 -11.98 21.99 -19.87
C LEU A 228 -10.96 22.50 -20.90
N GLY A 229 -10.60 21.67 -21.87
CA GLY A 229 -9.56 21.97 -22.87
C GLY A 229 -8.18 21.50 -22.45
N ASN A 230 -7.15 22.01 -23.14
CA ASN A 230 -5.77 21.60 -22.94
C ASN A 230 -4.95 22.75 -22.32
N PRO A 231 -4.73 22.75 -21.00
CA PRO A 231 -3.77 23.66 -20.38
C PRO A 231 -2.34 23.35 -20.83
N ASP A 232 -1.47 24.34 -20.77
CA ASP A 232 -0.04 24.09 -20.82
C ASP A 232 0.43 23.31 -19.58
N ARG A 233 1.63 22.75 -19.69
CA ARG A 233 2.21 21.86 -18.67
C ARG A 233 2.34 22.54 -17.29
N GLU A 234 2.75 23.81 -17.26
CA GLU A 234 2.93 24.56 -16.03
C GLU A 234 1.59 24.82 -15.34
N THR A 235 0.61 25.32 -16.11
CA THR A 235 -0.76 25.56 -15.63
C THR A 235 -1.39 24.26 -15.10
N LEU A 236 -1.24 23.15 -15.82
CA LEU A 236 -1.80 21.86 -15.39
C LEU A 236 -1.15 21.37 -14.08
N THR A 237 0.17 21.52 -13.94
CA THR A 237 0.88 21.23 -12.69
C THR A 237 0.34 22.07 -11.53
N GLN A 238 0.16 23.38 -11.74
CA GLN A 238 -0.39 24.27 -10.72
C GLN A 238 -1.83 23.90 -10.34
N ILE A 239 -2.65 23.48 -11.29
CA ILE A 239 -4.03 23.01 -11.03
C ILE A 239 -4.02 21.73 -10.18
N VAL A 240 -3.22 20.75 -10.54
CA VAL A 240 -3.11 19.47 -9.78
C VAL A 240 -2.67 19.71 -8.34
N GLU A 241 -1.75 20.66 -8.10
CA GLU A 241 -1.30 21.01 -6.76
C GLU A 241 -2.39 21.62 -5.87
N ARG A 242 -3.53 22.04 -6.44
CA ARG A 242 -4.69 22.60 -5.70
C ARG A 242 -5.73 21.56 -5.31
N MET A 243 -5.50 20.29 -5.59
CA MET A 243 -6.42 19.24 -5.11
C MET A 243 -6.36 19.10 -3.59
N ALA A 244 -7.54 19.03 -2.97
CA ALA A 244 -7.69 18.71 -1.56
C ALA A 244 -7.35 17.25 -1.25
N VAL A 245 -7.19 16.93 0.03
CA VAL A 245 -7.23 15.53 0.50
C VAL A 245 -8.62 14.95 0.16
N ASN A 246 -8.66 13.74 -0.37
CA ASN A 246 -9.84 13.12 -0.98
C ASN A 246 -10.41 13.93 -2.15
N GLY A 247 -9.57 14.71 -2.84
CA GLY A 247 -9.97 15.53 -3.98
C GLY A 247 -10.28 14.70 -5.22
N LEU A 248 -11.06 15.30 -6.14
CA LEU A 248 -11.37 14.72 -7.44
C LEU A 248 -10.97 15.69 -8.55
N LEU A 249 -10.22 15.20 -9.52
CA LEU A 249 -9.89 15.93 -10.74
C LEU A 249 -10.50 15.22 -11.94
N CYS A 250 -11.31 15.95 -12.71
CA CYS A 250 -11.87 15.50 -13.97
C CYS A 250 -11.35 16.38 -15.11
N TRP A 251 -10.67 15.77 -16.08
CA TRP A 251 -10.14 16.47 -17.25
C TRP A 251 -10.88 16.09 -18.52
N LEU A 252 -11.45 17.07 -19.20
CA LEU A 252 -12.10 16.96 -20.50
C LEU A 252 -11.25 17.68 -21.56
N PRO A 253 -10.28 17.01 -22.20
CA PRO A 253 -9.40 17.64 -23.17
C PRO A 253 -10.12 17.91 -24.49
N GLU A 254 -9.71 18.96 -25.18
CA GLU A 254 -10.20 19.31 -26.52
C GLU A 254 -9.58 18.47 -27.65
N SER A 255 -8.33 18.11 -27.47
CA SER A 255 -7.51 17.26 -28.35
C SER A 255 -6.64 16.35 -27.49
N GLU A 256 -5.97 15.39 -28.11
CA GLU A 256 -5.04 14.52 -27.40
C GLU A 256 -4.00 15.35 -26.64
N PRO A 257 -3.94 15.23 -25.31
CA PRO A 257 -3.05 16.03 -24.49
C PRO A 257 -1.64 15.40 -24.39
N GLU A 258 -0.69 16.15 -23.86
CA GLU A 258 0.59 15.57 -23.42
C GLU A 258 0.32 14.44 -22.42
N SER A 259 0.95 13.28 -22.65
CA SER A 259 0.69 12.07 -21.85
C SER A 259 1.02 12.27 -20.37
N GLN A 260 2.14 12.95 -20.06
CA GLN A 260 2.67 13.06 -18.72
C GLN A 260 2.80 14.50 -18.25
N ILE A 261 2.51 14.72 -16.98
CA ILE A 261 2.78 15.98 -16.31
C ILE A 261 3.61 15.76 -15.05
N PRO A 262 4.41 16.73 -14.61
CA PRO A 262 5.02 16.68 -13.29
C PRO A 262 3.94 16.88 -12.21
N ALA A 263 3.90 15.98 -11.24
CA ALA A 263 3.04 16.08 -10.07
C ALA A 263 3.77 15.63 -8.81
N ASP A 264 3.41 16.16 -7.65
CA ASP A 264 3.89 15.65 -6.37
C ASP A 264 3.30 14.25 -6.13
N ILE A 265 4.13 13.23 -6.36
CA ILE A 265 3.70 11.82 -6.27
C ILE A 265 3.28 11.44 -4.85
N ALA A 266 3.83 12.09 -3.81
CA ALA A 266 3.40 11.85 -2.44
C ALA A 266 1.96 12.32 -2.20
N LYS A 267 1.55 13.48 -2.76
CA LYS A 267 0.15 13.92 -2.69
C LYS A 267 -0.78 12.93 -3.36
N ILE A 268 -0.43 12.45 -4.56
CA ILE A 268 -1.24 11.44 -5.26
C ILE A 268 -1.35 10.17 -4.42
N HIS A 269 -0.25 9.73 -3.79
CA HIS A 269 -0.22 8.52 -2.97
C HIS A 269 -0.97 8.64 -1.63
N TYR A 270 -0.80 9.77 -0.90
CA TYR A 270 -1.32 9.89 0.47
C TYR A 270 -2.67 10.61 0.57
N HIS A 271 -3.07 11.41 -0.42
CA HIS A 271 -4.27 12.22 -0.36
C HIS A 271 -5.53 11.50 -0.87
N ASN A 272 -5.43 10.25 -1.31
CA ASN A 272 -6.58 9.48 -1.79
C ASN A 272 -7.37 10.21 -2.89
N VAL A 273 -6.67 10.76 -3.88
CA VAL A 273 -7.27 11.56 -4.94
C VAL A 273 -7.89 10.71 -6.04
N ALA A 274 -8.98 11.18 -6.60
CA ALA A 274 -9.59 10.61 -7.80
C ALA A 274 -9.13 11.37 -9.05
N LEU A 275 -8.63 10.63 -10.04
CA LEU A 275 -8.22 11.19 -11.33
C LEU A 275 -9.06 10.54 -12.42
N MET A 276 -9.77 11.34 -13.21
CA MET A 276 -10.64 10.85 -14.26
C MET A 276 -10.71 11.84 -15.43
N GLY A 277 -11.28 11.42 -16.53
CA GLY A 277 -11.53 12.28 -17.67
C GLY A 277 -12.15 11.56 -18.85
N SER A 278 -12.41 12.30 -19.93
CA SER A 278 -13.00 11.72 -21.15
C SER A 278 -12.72 12.60 -22.36
N PRO A 279 -12.34 12.04 -23.50
CA PRO A 279 -12.19 12.77 -24.77
C PRO A 279 -13.54 13.21 -25.37
N LEU A 280 -14.65 12.75 -24.80
CA LEU A 280 -15.98 13.09 -25.31
C LEU A 280 -16.47 14.49 -24.91
N ARG A 281 -15.69 15.21 -24.11
CA ARG A 281 -15.98 16.58 -23.64
C ARG A 281 -17.36 16.74 -22.98
N ARG A 282 -17.84 15.66 -22.36
CA ARG A 282 -19.09 15.60 -21.59
C ARG A 282 -18.78 15.11 -20.19
N LEU A 283 -19.31 15.80 -19.20
CA LEU A 283 -19.04 15.46 -17.82
C LEU A 283 -19.60 14.07 -17.47
N SER A 284 -20.82 13.76 -17.89
CA SER A 284 -21.43 12.43 -17.70
C SER A 284 -20.58 11.29 -18.26
N ALA A 285 -19.87 11.51 -19.35
CA ALA A 285 -19.01 10.49 -19.94
C ALA A 285 -17.75 10.19 -19.10
N ALA A 286 -17.21 11.18 -18.40
CA ALA A 286 -16.08 10.98 -17.47
C ALA A 286 -16.52 10.27 -16.18
N PHE A 287 -17.76 10.51 -15.74
CA PHE A 287 -18.36 9.87 -14.56
C PHE A 287 -19.12 8.58 -14.86
N SER A 288 -19.34 8.25 -16.15
CA SER A 288 -19.90 6.95 -16.51
C SER A 288 -18.97 5.87 -15.98
N GLN A 289 -19.56 4.90 -15.32
CA GLN A 289 -18.81 3.82 -14.68
C GLN A 289 -17.97 3.09 -15.73
N ARG A 290 -16.67 3.30 -15.69
CA ARG A 290 -15.75 2.28 -16.16
C ARG A 290 -15.74 1.21 -15.10
N ASP A 291 -15.92 -0.03 -15.49
CA ASP A 291 -15.71 -1.16 -14.59
C ASP A 291 -14.27 -1.10 -14.11
N TYR A 292 -14.09 -0.80 -12.83
CA TYR A 292 -12.76 -0.86 -12.24
C TYR A 292 -12.31 -2.30 -12.24
N ARG A 293 -11.12 -2.50 -12.73
CA ARG A 293 -10.46 -3.78 -12.70
C ARG A 293 -9.84 -3.98 -11.31
N TYR A 294 -10.40 -4.93 -10.54
CA TYR A 294 -9.95 -5.26 -9.18
C TYR A 294 -8.81 -6.29 -9.17
N ASP A 295 -8.26 -6.63 -10.33
CA ASP A 295 -7.16 -7.57 -10.50
C ASP A 295 -6.30 -7.18 -11.71
N TYR A 296 -5.23 -7.92 -11.95
CA TYR A 296 -4.43 -7.79 -13.17
C TYR A 296 -5.27 -8.07 -14.42
N LEU A 297 -4.87 -7.50 -15.55
CA LEU A 297 -5.51 -7.86 -16.82
C LEU A 297 -5.17 -9.32 -17.16
N PRO A 298 -6.18 -10.19 -17.30
CA PRO A 298 -5.95 -11.58 -17.72
C PRO A 298 -5.17 -11.63 -19.04
N GLY A 299 -4.07 -12.36 -19.08
CA GLY A 299 -3.24 -12.44 -20.28
C GLY A 299 -2.43 -11.18 -20.62
N GLY A 300 -2.52 -10.13 -19.82
CA GLY A 300 -1.78 -8.87 -20.01
C GLY A 300 -0.31 -8.94 -19.61
N THR A 301 0.35 -7.79 -19.66
CA THR A 301 1.74 -7.61 -19.21
C THR A 301 1.79 -6.76 -17.95
N LEU A 302 2.30 -7.34 -16.86
CA LEU A 302 2.50 -6.66 -15.57
C LEU A 302 3.98 -6.26 -15.42
N VAL A 303 4.23 -5.01 -15.03
CA VAL A 303 5.55 -4.51 -14.64
C VAL A 303 5.57 -4.22 -13.15
N LEU A 304 6.45 -4.90 -12.40
CA LEU A 304 6.75 -4.64 -10.99
C LEU A 304 8.03 -3.80 -10.91
N SER A 305 7.88 -2.47 -10.90
CA SER A 305 9.01 -1.55 -10.87
C SER A 305 9.58 -1.42 -9.46
N GLY A 306 10.90 -1.69 -9.31
CA GLY A 306 11.52 -1.82 -8.00
C GLY A 306 11.05 -3.06 -7.24
N GLY A 307 10.55 -4.08 -7.95
CA GLY A 307 9.92 -5.29 -7.41
C GLY A 307 10.87 -6.29 -6.74
N GLY A 308 12.18 -6.06 -6.73
CA GLY A 308 13.15 -6.98 -6.10
C GLY A 308 13.12 -7.02 -4.56
N GLY A 309 12.23 -6.29 -3.90
CA GLY A 309 12.03 -6.26 -2.45
C GLY A 309 10.84 -7.09 -1.97
N THR A 310 10.56 -7.03 -0.66
CA THR A 310 9.49 -7.80 -0.01
C THR A 310 8.11 -7.56 -0.64
N MET A 311 7.75 -6.29 -0.89
CA MET A 311 6.43 -5.99 -1.46
C MET A 311 6.30 -6.47 -2.90
N GLY A 312 7.38 -6.37 -3.72
CA GLY A 312 7.40 -6.95 -5.05
C GLY A 312 7.24 -8.47 -5.06
N ARG A 313 7.78 -9.18 -4.05
CA ARG A 313 7.57 -10.62 -3.87
C ARG A 313 6.09 -10.94 -3.62
N ILE A 314 5.41 -10.16 -2.77
CA ILE A 314 3.98 -10.35 -2.49
C ILE A 314 3.15 -10.08 -3.75
N HIS A 315 3.45 -9.02 -4.51
CA HIS A 315 2.80 -8.76 -5.79
C HIS A 315 3.05 -9.87 -6.83
N LEU A 316 4.29 -10.37 -6.93
CA LEU A 316 4.59 -11.49 -7.83
C LEU A 316 3.83 -12.75 -7.43
N GLN A 317 3.80 -13.09 -6.13
CA GLN A 317 3.03 -14.21 -5.62
C GLN A 317 1.54 -14.08 -5.98
N ARG A 318 0.96 -12.90 -5.72
CA ARG A 318 -0.43 -12.59 -6.06
C ARG A 318 -0.70 -12.79 -7.56
N ALA A 319 0.20 -12.31 -8.42
CA ALA A 319 0.05 -12.46 -9.87
C ALA A 319 0.08 -13.94 -10.30
N LEU A 320 1.03 -14.73 -9.78
CA LEU A 320 1.16 -16.15 -10.12
C LEU A 320 0.01 -17.00 -9.57
N LYS A 321 -0.54 -16.62 -8.41
CA LYS A 321 -1.64 -17.33 -7.76
C LYS A 321 -3.02 -16.88 -8.25
N SER A 322 -3.13 -15.73 -8.95
CA SER A 322 -4.41 -15.26 -9.52
C SER A 322 -5.07 -16.36 -10.37
N PRO A 323 -6.38 -16.58 -10.25
CA PRO A 323 -7.13 -17.47 -11.16
C PRO A 323 -6.91 -17.12 -12.64
N HIS A 324 -6.74 -15.84 -12.93
CA HIS A 324 -6.54 -15.30 -14.27
C HIS A 324 -5.24 -14.48 -14.33
N PRO A 325 -4.06 -15.14 -14.38
CA PRO A 325 -2.79 -14.44 -14.27
C PRO A 325 -2.47 -13.61 -15.52
N PRO A 326 -1.58 -12.61 -15.39
CA PRO A 326 -0.95 -12.00 -16.56
C PRO A 326 -0.19 -13.04 -17.39
N ALA A 327 -0.13 -12.86 -18.70
CA ALA A 327 0.72 -13.71 -19.56
C ALA A 327 2.22 -13.45 -19.31
N ARG A 328 2.55 -12.21 -18.95
CA ARG A 328 3.94 -11.81 -18.65
C ARG A 328 4.02 -10.97 -17.39
N VAL A 329 5.04 -11.24 -16.57
CA VAL A 329 5.42 -10.41 -15.43
C VAL A 329 6.89 -10.01 -15.57
N ILE A 330 7.16 -8.70 -15.56
CA ILE A 330 8.51 -8.15 -15.61
C ILE A 330 8.82 -7.56 -14.24
N VAL A 331 9.78 -8.15 -13.54
CA VAL A 331 10.24 -7.67 -12.23
C VAL A 331 11.53 -6.90 -12.42
N THR A 332 11.54 -5.60 -12.06
CA THR A 332 12.77 -4.81 -12.08
C THR A 332 13.32 -4.64 -10.66
N GLY A 333 14.62 -4.46 -10.56
CA GLY A 333 15.31 -4.22 -9.28
C GLY A 333 16.71 -3.65 -9.53
N ASN A 334 17.34 -3.09 -8.50
CA ASN A 334 18.63 -2.41 -8.68
C ASN A 334 19.75 -3.39 -9.07
N THR A 335 19.84 -4.56 -8.41
CA THR A 335 20.95 -5.49 -8.58
C THR A 335 20.49 -6.88 -9.02
N ARG A 336 21.30 -7.54 -9.84
CA ARG A 336 21.06 -8.89 -10.34
C ARG A 336 20.97 -9.91 -9.20
N LYS A 337 21.90 -9.83 -8.23
CA LYS A 337 21.95 -10.76 -7.08
C LYS A 337 20.60 -10.94 -6.38
N ARG A 338 19.88 -9.84 -6.14
CA ARG A 338 18.58 -9.88 -5.45
C ARG A 338 17.49 -10.49 -6.33
N LEU A 339 17.52 -10.18 -7.62
CA LEU A 339 16.58 -10.73 -8.60
C LEU A 339 16.81 -12.22 -8.86
N ASP A 340 18.08 -12.68 -8.93
CA ASP A 340 18.41 -14.10 -9.08
C ASP A 340 17.91 -14.92 -7.90
N ARG A 341 18.05 -14.39 -6.68
CA ARG A 341 17.49 -15.06 -5.50
C ARG A 341 15.97 -15.14 -5.59
N MET A 342 15.31 -14.07 -6.00
CA MET A 342 13.85 -14.07 -6.19
C MET A 342 13.44 -15.08 -7.27
N GLN A 343 14.16 -15.15 -8.39
CA GLN A 343 13.92 -16.13 -9.45
C GLN A 343 14.04 -17.57 -8.93
N GLN A 344 15.08 -17.87 -8.15
CA GLN A 344 15.26 -19.19 -7.53
C GLN A 344 14.11 -19.55 -6.58
N ASP A 345 13.71 -18.62 -5.72
CA ASP A 345 12.64 -18.84 -4.75
C ASP A 345 11.28 -19.07 -5.42
N PHE A 346 11.00 -18.37 -6.54
CA PHE A 346 9.71 -18.44 -7.24
C PHE A 346 9.63 -19.53 -8.31
N ALA A 347 10.74 -20.11 -8.74
CA ALA A 347 10.73 -21.16 -9.75
C ALA A 347 9.87 -22.39 -9.38
N PRO A 348 9.92 -22.91 -8.13
CA PRO A 348 9.04 -24.00 -7.71
C PRO A 348 7.55 -23.61 -7.72
N LEU A 349 7.22 -22.39 -7.27
CA LEU A 349 5.85 -21.90 -7.27
C LEU A 349 5.30 -21.78 -8.69
N LEU A 350 6.09 -21.25 -9.62
CA LEU A 350 5.70 -21.14 -11.02
C LEU A 350 5.38 -22.51 -11.64
N LEU A 351 6.20 -23.52 -11.35
CA LEU A 351 5.95 -24.89 -11.79
C LEU A 351 4.67 -25.48 -11.16
N GLN A 352 4.44 -25.23 -9.87
CA GLN A 352 3.25 -25.74 -9.16
C GLN A 352 1.94 -25.14 -9.68
N THR A 353 1.95 -23.89 -10.13
CA THR A 353 0.72 -23.25 -10.66
C THR A 353 0.23 -23.89 -11.96
N GLY A 354 1.11 -24.54 -12.72
CA GLY A 354 0.78 -25.08 -14.04
C GLY A 354 0.37 -24.02 -15.07
N LYS A 355 0.60 -22.74 -14.77
CA LYS A 355 0.19 -21.59 -15.60
C LYS A 355 1.34 -21.13 -16.49
N ASN A 356 1.04 -20.73 -17.71
CA ASN A 356 2.00 -20.22 -18.70
C ASN A 356 2.29 -18.71 -18.50
N THR A 357 2.71 -18.30 -17.29
CA THR A 357 3.16 -16.93 -17.06
C THR A 357 4.65 -16.81 -17.31
N ASP A 358 5.04 -15.95 -18.25
CA ASP A 358 6.44 -15.63 -18.56
C ASP A 358 6.96 -14.60 -17.55
N VAL A 359 7.82 -15.02 -16.62
CA VAL A 359 8.40 -14.11 -15.60
C VAL A 359 9.82 -13.71 -16.01
N ARG A 360 10.04 -12.41 -16.17
CA ARG A 360 11.33 -11.82 -16.55
C ARG A 360 11.89 -10.95 -15.43
N TYR A 361 13.20 -11.02 -15.23
CA TYR A 361 13.90 -10.28 -14.19
C TYR A 361 14.95 -9.38 -14.83
N LEU A 362 14.88 -8.06 -14.59
CA LEU A 362 15.73 -7.06 -15.21
C LEU A 362 16.39 -6.15 -14.16
N ALA A 363 17.71 -6.19 -14.08
CA ALA A 363 18.49 -5.35 -13.16
C ALA A 363 18.77 -3.98 -13.77
N VAL A 364 18.33 -2.92 -13.08
CA VAL A 364 18.42 -1.54 -13.58
C VAL A 364 19.88 -1.06 -13.69
N GLN A 365 20.68 -1.29 -12.62
CA GLN A 365 22.05 -0.79 -12.55
C GLN A 365 23.05 -1.59 -13.39
N GLU A 366 22.72 -2.82 -13.74
CA GLU A 366 23.61 -3.73 -14.47
C GLU A 366 23.22 -3.88 -15.94
N SER A 367 22.20 -3.15 -16.38
CA SER A 367 21.70 -3.19 -17.75
C SER A 367 22.15 -1.93 -18.51
N ALA A 368 23.11 -2.07 -19.42
CA ALA A 368 23.63 -0.95 -20.22
C ALA A 368 22.53 -0.25 -21.05
N ASN A 369 21.43 -0.95 -21.38
CA ASN A 369 20.31 -0.48 -22.19
C ASN A 369 18.97 -0.80 -21.56
N PHE A 370 18.79 -0.52 -20.25
CA PHE A 370 17.57 -0.84 -19.51
C PHE A 370 16.29 -0.39 -20.23
N ALA A 371 16.25 0.87 -20.67
CA ALA A 371 15.08 1.45 -21.33
C ALA A 371 14.69 0.71 -22.62
N THR A 372 15.66 0.23 -23.39
CA THR A 372 15.41 -0.56 -24.60
C THR A 372 14.95 -1.97 -24.25
N GLN A 373 15.63 -2.63 -23.34
CA GLN A 373 15.31 -3.99 -22.94
C GLN A 373 13.92 -4.13 -22.31
N ILE A 374 13.55 -3.18 -21.42
CA ILE A 374 12.21 -3.23 -20.81
C ILE A 374 11.12 -2.94 -21.84
N ARG A 375 11.36 -2.04 -22.79
CA ARG A 375 10.41 -1.73 -23.89
C ARG A 375 10.20 -2.93 -24.81
N GLU A 376 11.26 -3.66 -25.14
CA GLU A 376 11.18 -4.89 -25.93
C GLU A 376 10.40 -5.99 -25.18
N LEU A 377 10.65 -6.14 -23.87
CA LEU A 377 9.93 -7.11 -23.03
C LEU A 377 8.45 -6.77 -22.89
N VAL A 378 8.11 -5.51 -22.73
CA VAL A 378 6.71 -5.06 -22.63
C VAL A 378 5.99 -5.22 -23.97
N GLY A 379 6.68 -4.93 -25.08
CA GLY A 379 6.12 -5.00 -26.43
C GLY A 379 5.28 -3.76 -26.81
N PRO A 380 4.78 -3.73 -28.05
CA PRO A 380 4.13 -2.55 -28.63
C PRO A 380 2.77 -2.20 -28.02
N GLN A 381 2.11 -3.14 -27.37
CA GLN A 381 0.81 -2.91 -26.72
C GLN A 381 0.92 -2.14 -25.40
N GLY A 382 2.12 -2.01 -24.87
CA GLY A 382 2.35 -1.44 -23.55
C GLY A 382 2.05 -2.40 -22.39
N ALA A 383 2.33 -1.95 -21.18
CA ALA A 383 2.05 -2.69 -19.96
C ALA A 383 0.60 -2.46 -19.53
N SER A 384 -0.18 -3.52 -19.42
CA SER A 384 -1.56 -3.44 -18.91
C SER A 384 -1.61 -3.03 -17.44
N ASP A 385 -0.55 -3.33 -16.69
CA ASP A 385 -0.43 -3.01 -15.27
C ASP A 385 1.01 -2.62 -14.94
N ILE A 386 1.18 -1.51 -14.25
CA ILE A 386 2.48 -1.09 -13.69
C ILE A 386 2.30 -0.84 -12.20
N ILE A 387 3.14 -1.48 -11.38
CA ILE A 387 3.14 -1.29 -9.93
C ILE A 387 4.49 -0.75 -9.49
N ILE A 388 4.47 0.39 -8.82
CA ILE A 388 5.68 1.02 -8.28
C ILE A 388 5.92 0.50 -6.87
N CYS A 389 6.83 -0.48 -6.73
CA CYS A 389 7.11 -1.19 -5.48
C CYS A 389 8.23 -0.57 -4.65
N ALA A 390 9.01 0.35 -5.20
CA ALA A 390 10.12 1.01 -4.51
C ALA A 390 9.88 2.51 -4.36
N PRO A 391 10.34 3.13 -3.26
CA PRO A 391 10.20 4.57 -3.03
C PRO A 391 11.07 5.39 -3.99
N GLY A 392 10.72 6.67 -4.14
CA GLY A 392 11.42 7.62 -5.01
C GLY A 392 10.79 7.74 -6.39
N ILE A 393 11.36 8.60 -7.21
CA ILE A 393 10.81 8.93 -8.53
C ILE A 393 11.37 8.03 -9.64
N ASP A 394 12.62 7.59 -9.52
CA ASP A 394 13.29 6.78 -10.55
C ASP A 394 12.52 5.50 -10.93
N PRO A 395 11.95 4.73 -9.98
CA PRO A 395 11.15 3.55 -10.33
C PRO A 395 9.93 3.88 -11.20
N LEU A 396 9.31 5.05 -11.00
CA LEU A 396 8.20 5.54 -11.82
C LEU A 396 8.68 6.02 -13.18
N SER A 397 9.67 6.93 -13.20
CA SER A 397 10.18 7.56 -14.42
C SER A 397 10.72 6.54 -15.43
N GLY A 398 11.31 5.45 -14.95
CA GLY A 398 11.87 4.41 -15.80
C GLY A 398 10.84 3.56 -16.56
N VAL A 399 9.55 3.61 -16.17
CA VAL A 399 8.53 2.68 -16.70
C VAL A 399 7.21 3.33 -17.09
N VAL A 400 6.94 4.56 -16.69
CA VAL A 400 5.62 5.20 -16.87
C VAL A 400 5.21 5.31 -18.34
N ASP A 401 6.17 5.53 -19.25
CA ASP A 401 5.95 5.56 -20.70
C ASP A 401 5.46 4.23 -21.29
N LEU A 402 5.70 3.15 -20.56
CA LEU A 402 5.33 1.81 -20.98
C LEU A 402 3.87 1.46 -20.68
N LEU A 403 3.15 2.31 -19.94
CA LEU A 403 1.75 2.07 -19.60
C LEU A 403 0.89 2.01 -20.88
N ALA A 404 0.10 0.96 -21.01
CA ALA A 404 -0.90 0.86 -22.08
C ALA A 404 -1.93 2.00 -21.98
N ASP A 405 -2.66 2.27 -23.03
CA ASP A 405 -3.61 3.38 -23.09
C ASP A 405 -4.73 3.25 -22.06
N ASP A 406 -5.25 2.04 -21.86
CA ASP A 406 -6.26 1.68 -20.85
C ASP A 406 -5.64 1.00 -19.62
N GLY A 407 -4.32 1.11 -19.48
CA GLY A 407 -3.55 0.43 -18.43
C GLY A 407 -3.80 0.99 -17.03
N THR A 408 -3.42 0.22 -16.02
CA THR A 408 -3.49 0.61 -14.61
C THR A 408 -2.09 0.88 -14.05
N LEU A 409 -1.88 2.09 -13.54
CA LEU A 409 -0.70 2.46 -12.77
C LEU A 409 -1.05 2.43 -11.28
N VAL A 410 -0.34 1.62 -10.51
CA VAL A 410 -0.47 1.54 -9.05
C VAL A 410 0.74 2.21 -8.40
N LEU A 411 0.54 3.35 -7.76
CA LEU A 411 1.55 4.02 -6.94
C LEU A 411 1.54 3.37 -5.54
N PHE A 412 2.14 2.19 -5.43
CA PHE A 412 2.11 1.37 -4.22
C PHE A 412 3.10 1.87 -3.16
N SER A 413 4.29 2.27 -3.57
CA SER A 413 5.30 2.78 -2.64
C SER A 413 5.19 4.28 -2.48
N GLY A 414 5.11 4.76 -1.22
CA GLY A 414 5.09 6.20 -0.95
C GLY A 414 6.45 6.86 -1.16
N THR A 415 6.42 8.14 -1.52
CA THR A 415 7.59 9.01 -1.63
C THR A 415 7.56 10.12 -0.56
N ARG A 416 8.55 11.00 -0.55
CA ARG A 416 8.53 12.22 0.28
C ARG A 416 7.73 13.32 -0.44
N TYR A 417 7.02 14.14 0.31
CA TYR A 417 6.37 15.34 -0.23
C TYR A 417 7.39 16.26 -0.93
N GLY A 418 6.95 16.92 -1.99
CA GLY A 418 7.78 17.76 -2.81
C GLY A 418 8.63 17.02 -3.84
N GLN A 419 8.48 15.71 -3.99
CA GLN A 419 9.11 14.93 -5.06
C GLN A 419 8.18 14.85 -6.27
N PHE A 420 8.47 15.66 -7.28
CA PHE A 420 7.72 15.70 -8.52
C PHE A 420 8.19 14.59 -9.47
N GLY A 421 7.23 13.83 -9.97
CA GLY A 421 7.46 12.75 -10.95
C GLY A 421 6.45 12.80 -12.09
N PRO A 422 6.69 12.05 -13.16
CA PRO A 422 5.82 12.02 -14.33
C PRO A 422 4.52 11.27 -13.98
N LEU A 423 3.39 12.00 -14.00
CA LEU A 423 2.05 11.43 -13.82
C LEU A 423 1.38 11.29 -15.19
N PRO A 424 0.92 10.11 -15.63
CA PRO A 424 0.33 9.91 -16.96
C PRO A 424 -1.14 10.38 -17.00
N LEU A 425 -1.40 11.62 -16.57
CA LEU A 425 -2.74 12.20 -16.47
C LEU A 425 -3.38 12.37 -17.86
N GLY A 426 -2.59 12.64 -18.89
CA GLY A 426 -3.09 12.70 -20.27
C GLY A 426 -3.70 11.37 -20.73
N LYS A 427 -3.09 10.24 -20.38
CA LYS A 427 -3.67 8.91 -20.66
C LYS A 427 -4.97 8.66 -19.88
N VAL A 428 -5.04 9.13 -18.64
CA VAL A 428 -6.31 9.06 -17.86
C VAL A 428 -7.43 9.81 -18.56
N ALA A 429 -7.14 11.03 -19.02
CA ALA A 429 -8.12 11.91 -19.63
C ALA A 429 -8.51 11.50 -21.06
N TRP A 430 -7.59 10.89 -21.83
CA TRP A 430 -7.79 10.63 -23.25
C TRP A 430 -8.12 9.17 -23.56
N SER A 431 -7.33 8.24 -23.09
CA SER A 431 -7.43 6.82 -23.47
C SER A 431 -7.94 5.91 -22.34
N GLY A 432 -8.10 6.46 -21.15
CA GLY A 432 -8.79 5.77 -20.06
C GLY A 432 -7.91 4.96 -19.14
N ALA A 433 -6.63 5.27 -19.09
CA ALA A 433 -5.76 4.72 -18.06
C ALA A 433 -6.32 5.01 -16.65
N THR A 434 -5.98 4.15 -15.72
CA THR A 434 -6.36 4.28 -14.32
C THR A 434 -5.10 4.50 -13.48
N ILE A 435 -5.15 5.45 -12.57
CA ILE A 435 -4.11 5.63 -11.55
C ILE A 435 -4.74 5.33 -10.19
N THR A 436 -4.15 4.40 -9.46
CA THR A 436 -4.54 4.07 -8.10
C THR A 436 -3.38 4.27 -7.15
N ALA A 437 -3.69 4.58 -5.90
CA ALA A 437 -2.72 4.66 -4.83
C ALA A 437 -3.37 4.23 -3.53
N SER A 438 -2.64 3.48 -2.71
CA SER A 438 -3.11 3.06 -1.40
C SER A 438 -1.97 3.11 -0.40
N SER A 439 -2.16 3.81 0.70
CA SER A 439 -1.17 3.94 1.78
C SER A 439 -1.52 3.08 2.99
N GLY A 440 -2.21 1.97 2.80
CA GLY A 440 -2.61 1.07 3.87
C GLY A 440 -3.67 0.08 3.41
N SER A 441 -4.30 -0.57 4.36
CA SER A 441 -5.38 -1.53 4.14
C SER A 441 -6.54 -1.30 5.12
N SER A 442 -7.61 -2.05 4.98
CA SER A 442 -8.73 -2.09 5.90
C SER A 442 -8.84 -3.48 6.55
N ALA A 443 -9.63 -3.58 7.62
CA ALA A 443 -9.97 -4.88 8.22
C ALA A 443 -10.64 -5.83 7.22
N ASN A 444 -11.39 -5.29 6.26
CA ASN A 444 -12.02 -6.09 5.20
C ASN A 444 -10.99 -6.63 4.20
N ASP A 445 -9.93 -5.87 3.90
CA ASP A 445 -8.85 -6.37 3.05
C ASP A 445 -8.09 -7.51 3.72
N GLN A 446 -7.84 -7.42 5.03
CA GLN A 446 -7.23 -8.52 5.78
C GLN A 446 -8.15 -9.76 5.84
N ARG A 447 -9.45 -9.61 6.05
CA ARG A 447 -10.41 -10.73 5.97
C ARG A 447 -10.41 -11.38 4.59
N ARG A 448 -10.31 -10.59 3.53
CA ARG A 448 -10.19 -11.08 2.14
C ARG A 448 -8.90 -11.87 1.94
N VAL A 449 -7.77 -11.41 2.50
CA VAL A 449 -6.51 -12.17 2.49
C VAL A 449 -6.68 -13.51 3.20
N LEU A 450 -7.32 -13.55 4.37
CA LEU A 450 -7.56 -14.80 5.09
C LEU A 450 -8.39 -15.80 4.27
N GLU A 451 -9.38 -15.31 3.53
CA GLU A 451 -10.15 -16.17 2.63
C GLU A 451 -9.26 -16.73 1.52
N LYS A 452 -8.42 -15.88 0.91
CA LYS A 452 -7.43 -16.32 -0.09
C LYS A 452 -6.39 -17.30 0.48
N VAL A 453 -6.06 -17.20 1.76
CA VAL A 453 -5.18 -18.18 2.44
C VAL A 453 -5.89 -19.53 2.56
N ARG A 454 -7.16 -19.55 2.93
CA ARG A 454 -7.96 -20.79 3.03
C ARG A 454 -8.13 -21.48 1.68
N THR A 455 -8.29 -20.73 0.60
CA THR A 455 -8.39 -21.27 -0.76
C THR A 455 -7.04 -21.58 -1.42
N GLY A 456 -5.93 -21.23 -0.75
CA GLY A 456 -4.57 -21.41 -1.29
C GLY A 456 -4.20 -20.41 -2.39
N GLU A 457 -4.95 -19.34 -2.54
CA GLU A 457 -4.66 -18.23 -3.46
C GLU A 457 -3.63 -17.24 -2.88
N ALA A 458 -3.46 -17.20 -1.56
CA ALA A 458 -2.42 -16.45 -0.89
C ALA A 458 -1.57 -17.38 0.00
N LEU A 459 -0.26 -17.18 -0.01
CA LEU A 459 0.71 -18.00 0.72
C LEU A 459 1.62 -17.09 1.58
N PRO A 460 1.12 -16.55 2.71
CA PRO A 460 1.92 -15.62 3.53
C PRO A 460 3.24 -16.24 3.99
N ASP A 461 3.22 -17.50 4.43
CA ASP A 461 4.39 -18.25 4.90
C ASP A 461 5.53 -18.32 3.87
N PHE A 462 5.20 -18.28 2.58
CA PHE A 462 6.18 -18.26 1.48
C PHE A 462 7.10 -17.02 1.53
N ASN A 463 6.65 -15.94 2.15
CA ASN A 463 7.41 -14.71 2.25
C ASN A 463 8.33 -14.67 3.48
N VAL A 464 8.27 -15.63 4.40
CA VAL A 464 9.19 -15.71 5.54
C VAL A 464 10.60 -15.99 5.03
N ALA A 465 11.55 -15.13 5.39
CA ALA A 465 12.95 -15.27 4.98
C ALA A 465 13.90 -15.40 6.17
N ALA A 466 13.52 -14.87 7.32
CA ALA A 466 14.26 -14.99 8.57
C ALA A 466 13.33 -15.02 9.78
N ILE A 467 13.80 -15.62 10.85
CA ILE A 467 13.11 -15.70 12.14
C ILE A 467 14.03 -15.26 13.28
N GLY A 468 13.46 -14.82 14.38
CA GLY A 468 14.22 -14.47 15.58
C GLY A 468 13.34 -14.37 16.82
N GLY A 469 13.95 -14.20 17.98
CA GLY A 469 13.29 -13.90 19.24
C GLY A 469 13.19 -12.40 19.51
N LEU A 470 12.57 -12.03 20.64
CA LEU A 470 12.34 -10.62 20.99
C LEU A 470 13.65 -9.81 21.04
N LEU A 471 14.73 -10.40 21.57
CA LEU A 471 16.03 -9.72 21.67
C LEU A 471 16.71 -9.49 20.32
N ALA A 472 16.32 -10.22 19.28
CA ALA A 472 16.82 -10.06 17.91
C ALA A 472 16.10 -8.95 17.13
N THR A 473 15.07 -8.29 17.72
CA THR A 473 14.25 -7.28 17.01
C THR A 473 15.08 -6.14 16.43
N LEU A 474 16.03 -5.58 17.18
CA LEU A 474 16.87 -4.47 16.70
C LEU A 474 17.77 -4.90 15.54
N GLU A 475 18.40 -6.08 15.62
CA GLU A 475 19.18 -6.64 14.51
C GLU A 475 18.28 -6.90 13.30
N GLY A 476 17.07 -7.40 13.53
CA GLY A 476 16.06 -7.60 12.49
C GLY A 476 15.68 -6.30 11.78
N LEU A 477 15.44 -5.20 12.51
CA LEU A 477 15.17 -3.88 11.93
C LEU A 477 16.35 -3.36 11.10
N GLN A 478 17.58 -3.55 11.59
CA GLN A 478 18.79 -3.21 10.84
C GLN A 478 18.91 -4.06 9.55
N ALA A 479 18.57 -5.34 9.63
CA ALA A 479 18.56 -6.23 8.49
C ALA A 479 17.49 -5.84 7.46
N VAL A 480 16.30 -5.41 7.89
CA VAL A 480 15.25 -4.84 7.02
C VAL A 480 15.75 -3.57 6.33
N LYS A 481 16.36 -2.63 7.09
CA LYS A 481 16.94 -1.39 6.54
C LYS A 481 18.01 -1.66 5.50
N ALA A 482 18.89 -2.63 5.76
CA ALA A 482 19.95 -3.04 4.84
C ALA A 482 19.44 -3.92 3.68
N GLY A 483 18.18 -4.40 3.75
CA GLY A 483 17.63 -5.38 2.80
C GLY A 483 18.43 -6.69 2.77
N ARG A 484 18.89 -7.15 3.94
CA ARG A 484 19.71 -8.38 4.09
C ARG A 484 18.95 -9.62 3.65
N PHE A 485 17.65 -9.68 3.95
CA PHE A 485 16.80 -10.83 3.63
C PHE A 485 15.89 -10.55 2.43
N PRO A 486 15.59 -11.57 1.62
CA PRO A 486 14.76 -11.39 0.42
C PRO A 486 13.26 -11.28 0.73
N GLY A 487 12.84 -11.54 1.95
CA GLY A 487 11.43 -11.54 2.39
C GLY A 487 11.25 -10.96 3.78
N LYS A 488 10.20 -11.42 4.47
CA LYS A 488 9.84 -10.96 5.81
C LYS A 488 10.72 -11.56 6.89
N VAL A 489 10.98 -10.76 7.91
CA VAL A 489 11.60 -11.18 9.18
C VAL A 489 10.48 -11.31 10.21
N VAL A 490 10.32 -12.49 10.76
CA VAL A 490 9.28 -12.79 11.77
C VAL A 490 9.93 -12.99 13.13
N ILE A 491 9.40 -12.32 14.13
CA ILE A 491 9.87 -12.39 15.51
C ILE A 491 8.83 -13.13 16.35
N TYR A 492 9.31 -14.08 17.17
CA TYR A 492 8.53 -14.84 18.13
C TYR A 492 8.91 -14.41 19.55
N PRO A 493 8.14 -13.52 20.20
CA PRO A 493 8.51 -12.98 21.51
C PRO A 493 8.72 -14.05 22.60
N ALA A 494 7.97 -15.13 22.55
CA ALA A 494 8.11 -16.25 23.48
C ALA A 494 9.45 -17.00 23.40
N LEU A 495 10.19 -16.84 22.29
CA LEU A 495 11.53 -17.39 22.08
C LEU A 495 12.60 -16.29 22.30
N ALA A 496 12.55 -15.60 23.45
CA ALA A 496 13.17 -14.29 23.66
C ALA A 496 14.62 -14.16 23.14
N ASP A 497 15.48 -15.13 23.39
CA ASP A 497 16.89 -15.17 23.03
C ASP A 497 17.21 -16.01 21.77
N LEU A 498 16.19 -16.39 20.98
CA LEU A 498 16.42 -16.97 19.65
C LEU A 498 17.18 -15.94 18.78
N PRO A 499 18.39 -16.27 18.27
CA PRO A 499 19.12 -15.35 17.41
C PRO A 499 18.38 -15.09 16.11
N LEU A 500 18.76 -14.03 15.39
CA LEU A 500 18.25 -13.77 14.05
C LEU A 500 18.83 -14.78 13.07
N LEU A 501 18.00 -15.66 12.53
CA LEU A 501 18.39 -16.75 11.63
C LEU A 501 17.69 -16.58 10.28
N ALA A 502 18.45 -16.57 9.17
CA ALA A 502 17.85 -16.79 7.86
C ALA A 502 17.31 -18.22 7.76
N LEU A 503 16.21 -18.45 7.04
CA LEU A 503 15.73 -19.83 6.83
C LEU A 503 16.76 -20.70 6.13
N SER A 504 17.66 -20.12 5.32
CA SER A 504 18.80 -20.82 4.70
C SER A 504 19.94 -21.15 5.68
N GLU A 505 19.95 -20.59 6.87
CA GLU A 505 20.96 -20.79 7.93
C GLU A 505 20.47 -21.72 9.05
N LEU A 506 19.24 -22.21 8.97
CA LEU A 506 18.62 -23.06 10.00
C LEU A 506 19.41 -24.37 10.23
N GLU A 507 20.14 -24.87 9.25
CA GLU A 507 20.92 -26.11 9.40
C GLU A 507 21.96 -26.01 10.51
N SER A 508 22.56 -24.84 10.70
CA SER A 508 23.56 -24.59 11.75
C SER A 508 22.95 -24.52 13.15
N TRP A 509 21.64 -24.28 13.26
CA TRP A 509 20.91 -24.14 14.52
C TRP A 509 20.09 -25.40 14.86
N ASP A 510 19.33 -25.92 13.90
CA ASP A 510 18.49 -27.13 14.01
C ASP A 510 18.36 -27.80 12.64
N ARG A 511 19.17 -28.83 12.42
CA ARG A 511 19.17 -29.58 11.15
C ARG A 511 17.82 -30.24 10.82
N PRO A 512 17.11 -30.93 11.76
CA PRO A 512 15.79 -31.49 11.50
C PRO A 512 14.75 -30.44 11.07
N LEU A 513 14.77 -29.26 11.68
CA LEU A 513 13.90 -28.14 11.29
C LEU A 513 14.29 -27.63 9.89
N SER A 514 15.58 -27.47 9.61
CA SER A 514 16.08 -27.05 8.30
C SER A 514 15.63 -28.01 7.19
N GLU A 515 15.79 -29.32 7.40
CA GLU A 515 15.35 -30.34 6.43
C GLU A 515 13.83 -30.32 6.21
N PHE A 516 13.04 -30.06 7.27
CA PHE A 516 11.60 -29.91 7.15
C PHE A 516 11.23 -28.69 6.33
N VAL A 517 11.80 -27.52 6.66
CA VAL A 517 11.54 -26.25 5.98
C VAL A 517 11.98 -26.30 4.52
N ALA A 518 13.10 -26.95 4.20
CA ALA A 518 13.55 -27.13 2.82
C ALA A 518 12.55 -27.92 1.96
N ARG A 519 11.82 -28.88 2.55
CA ARG A 519 10.82 -29.71 1.82
C ARG A 519 9.44 -29.09 1.75
N HIS A 520 9.01 -28.38 2.82
CA HIS A 520 7.62 -27.99 3.02
C HIS A 520 7.40 -26.48 3.10
N GLY A 521 8.49 -25.68 3.13
CA GLY A 521 8.43 -24.25 3.41
C GLY A 521 8.15 -23.96 4.89
N TRP A 522 8.05 -22.66 5.22
CA TRP A 522 7.57 -22.23 6.53
C TRP A 522 6.09 -22.54 6.65
N SER A 523 5.63 -22.89 7.85
CA SER A 523 4.26 -23.33 8.08
C SER A 523 3.97 -23.44 9.58
N ARG A 524 2.70 -23.65 9.95
CA ARG A 524 2.31 -23.95 11.33
C ARG A 524 3.09 -25.14 11.92
N GLN A 525 3.35 -26.16 11.13
CA GLN A 525 4.14 -27.32 11.60
C GLN A 525 5.61 -26.96 11.80
N ALA A 526 6.19 -26.08 10.96
CA ALA A 526 7.53 -25.56 11.15
C ALA A 526 7.65 -24.78 12.46
N GLU A 527 6.66 -23.94 12.77
CA GLU A 527 6.57 -23.21 14.05
C GLU A 527 6.53 -24.17 15.25
N GLN A 528 5.68 -25.17 15.21
CA GLN A 528 5.59 -26.17 16.29
C GLN A 528 6.93 -26.90 16.52
N ARG A 529 7.66 -27.22 15.44
CA ARG A 529 9.00 -27.79 15.52
C ARG A 529 10.01 -26.80 16.10
N LEU A 530 9.99 -25.55 15.66
CA LEU A 530 10.83 -24.47 16.21
C LEU A 530 10.65 -24.35 17.74
N PHE A 531 9.42 -24.26 18.21
CA PHE A 531 9.12 -24.15 19.65
C PHE A 531 9.57 -25.40 20.43
N SER A 532 9.38 -26.59 19.86
CA SER A 532 9.82 -27.85 20.49
C SER A 532 11.33 -27.97 20.58
N SER A 533 12.05 -27.57 19.53
CA SER A 533 13.53 -27.55 19.51
C SER A 533 14.11 -26.54 20.49
N TRP A 534 13.48 -25.34 20.55
CA TRP A 534 13.86 -24.32 21.50
C TRP A 534 13.78 -24.79 22.97
N GLN A 535 12.69 -25.45 23.35
CA GLN A 535 12.51 -25.99 24.70
C GLN A 535 13.58 -27.03 25.04
N LYS A 536 13.94 -27.90 24.09
CA LYS A 536 15.00 -28.90 24.29
C LYS A 536 16.39 -28.29 24.47
N ASN A 537 16.69 -27.20 23.79
CA ASN A 537 17.98 -26.51 23.88
C ASN A 537 18.15 -25.73 25.19
N LYS A 538 17.06 -25.50 25.96
CA LYS A 538 17.07 -24.84 27.29
C LYS A 538 17.07 -25.81 28.47
N SER A 539 16.69 -27.05 28.24
CA SER A 539 16.71 -28.13 29.26
C SER A 539 18.08 -28.82 29.27
#